data_1f354b9b5b725dc719ce900e5e4df652
#
_entry.id   1f354b9b5b725dc719ce900e5e4df652
#
_cell.length_a   1.000
_cell.length_b   1.000
_cell.length_c   1.000
_cell.angle_alpha   90.00
_cell.angle_beta   90.00
_cell.angle_gamma   90.00
#
_symmetry.space_group_name_H-M   'P 1'
#
loop_
_entity.id
_entity.type
_entity.pdbx_description
1 polymer ?
#
loop_
_entity_poly.entity_id
_entity_poly.type
_entity_poly.pdbx_seq_one_letter_code
_entity_poly.pdbx_strand_id
1 'polypeptide(L)'
;MKKTIIILAIFLLIAIVGATSFYTVREDQSACVFRFSEIVSTTDEAGLHFKIPFIDKVQYFSKATQFYDIPPSEVLTSDKQNMTVDCYILWKIADPQQFYRALGTTAKAEDRLDAITYSALKRAMGKLAQADIINMEDGALRNEIYEGIAITVNEGAAAYGIEVEDVKIKQFDLPESNLNAVYRRMISERNQMAEKFTADGNKEANLIINEVDKTVNITISNAEAEAAKLVAEGEAEYMRMLAEAYNSQEKKDFYEFILALDALQASLTGEEKTVILDSQSALAQILMGMAG
;
A
#
# COMPACT_ATOMS: atom_id res chain seq x y z
N MET A 1 12.05 75.82 -57.04
CA MET A 1 12.84 74.81 -56.29
C MET A 1 12.45 74.70 -54.81
N LYS A 2 12.45 75.79 -54.01
CA LYS A 2 12.10 75.67 -52.54
C LYS A 2 10.65 75.17 -52.28
N LYS A 3 9.65 75.60 -53.07
CA LYS A 3 8.24 75.16 -52.93
C LYS A 3 8.04 73.64 -53.25
N THR A 4 8.73 73.16 -54.28
CA THR A 4 8.70 71.72 -54.65
C THR A 4 9.34 70.81 -53.60
N ILE A 5 10.42 71.25 -52.99
CA ILE A 5 11.08 70.54 -51.91
C ILE A 5 10.18 70.46 -50.65
N ILE A 6 9.48 71.55 -50.33
CA ILE A 6 8.52 71.57 -49.20
C ILE A 6 7.34 70.63 -49.45
N ILE A 7 6.78 70.61 -50.65
CA ILE A 7 5.68 69.71 -51.05
C ILE A 7 6.16 68.24 -50.95
N LEU A 8 7.35 67.95 -51.45
CA LEU A 8 7.93 66.61 -51.35
C LEU A 8 8.17 66.18 -49.92
N ALA A 9 8.64 67.09 -49.04
CA ALA A 9 8.83 66.82 -47.65
C ALA A 9 7.52 66.55 -46.89
N ILE A 10 6.45 67.30 -47.21
CA ILE A 10 5.12 67.11 -46.63
C ILE A 10 4.54 65.76 -47.12
N PHE A 11 4.69 65.43 -48.41
CA PHE A 11 4.25 64.14 -48.96
C PHE A 11 4.99 62.96 -48.31
N LEU A 12 6.29 63.06 -48.13
CA LEU A 12 7.11 62.08 -47.44
C LEU A 12 6.67 61.89 -45.96
N LEU A 13 6.40 63.01 -45.29
CA LEU A 13 5.92 62.99 -43.91
C LEU A 13 4.57 62.28 -43.78
N ILE A 14 3.62 62.59 -44.70
CA ILE A 14 2.32 61.92 -44.73
C ILE A 14 2.48 60.43 -45.04
N ALA A 15 3.37 60.05 -45.96
CA ALA A 15 3.66 58.66 -46.28
C ALA A 15 4.24 57.91 -45.06
N ILE A 16 5.16 58.51 -44.31
CA ILE A 16 5.74 57.95 -43.07
C ILE A 16 4.65 57.77 -42.02
N VAL A 17 3.82 58.79 -41.78
CA VAL A 17 2.71 58.75 -40.83
C VAL A 17 1.71 57.65 -41.26
N GLY A 18 1.36 57.54 -42.54
CA GLY A 18 0.50 56.52 -43.04
C GLY A 18 1.08 55.09 -42.83
N ALA A 19 2.35 54.90 -43.14
CA ALA A 19 3.01 53.61 -42.95
C ALA A 19 3.10 53.17 -41.46
N THR A 20 3.27 54.14 -40.55
CA THR A 20 3.34 53.85 -39.10
C THR A 20 1.99 53.74 -38.41
N SER A 21 0.89 54.07 -39.12
CA SER A 21 -0.47 54.02 -38.59
C SER A 21 -1.08 52.60 -38.62
N PHE A 22 -0.45 51.65 -39.29
CA PHE A 22 -0.96 50.28 -39.39
C PHE A 22 -0.11 49.33 -38.57
N TYR A 23 -0.80 48.31 -38.02
CA TYR A 23 -0.17 47.17 -37.35
C TYR A 23 -0.88 45.88 -37.79
N THR A 24 -0.16 44.75 -37.75
CA THR A 24 -0.66 43.48 -38.18
C THR A 24 -0.83 42.55 -36.96
N VAL A 25 -1.97 41.90 -36.83
CA VAL A 25 -2.26 40.87 -35.83
C VAL A 25 -2.23 39.53 -36.50
N ARG A 26 -1.49 38.59 -35.95
CA ARG A 26 -1.44 37.21 -36.39
C ARG A 26 -2.57 36.44 -35.71
N GLU A 27 -2.96 35.30 -36.29
CA GLU A 27 -4.03 34.46 -35.76
C GLU A 27 -3.71 33.85 -34.40
N ASP A 28 -2.42 33.63 -34.14
CA ASP A 28 -1.90 33.10 -32.88
C ASP A 28 -1.72 34.14 -31.76
N GLN A 29 -2.12 35.42 -32.02
CA GLN A 29 -1.87 36.54 -31.13
C GLN A 29 -3.11 37.42 -30.98
N SER A 30 -3.24 38.03 -29.82
CA SER A 30 -4.12 39.17 -29.56
C SER A 30 -3.28 40.43 -29.43
N ALA A 31 -3.82 41.55 -29.85
CA ALA A 31 -3.15 42.86 -29.75
C ALA A 31 -3.95 43.80 -28.86
N CYS A 32 -3.30 44.35 -27.85
CA CYS A 32 -3.83 45.47 -27.06
C CYS A 32 -3.17 46.78 -27.47
N VAL A 33 -4.00 47.78 -27.75
CA VAL A 33 -3.57 49.12 -28.09
C VAL A 33 -3.62 49.99 -26.83
N PHE A 34 -2.49 50.57 -26.50
CA PHE A 34 -2.31 51.40 -25.30
C PHE A 34 -2.16 52.88 -25.72
N ARG A 35 -2.92 53.72 -25.07
CA ARG A 35 -2.80 55.17 -25.15
C ARG A 35 -2.57 55.77 -23.79
N PHE A 36 -1.43 56.40 -23.57
CA PHE A 36 -1.03 56.96 -22.26
C PHE A 36 -1.13 55.94 -21.12
N SER A 37 -0.79 54.67 -21.37
CA SER A 37 -0.87 53.53 -20.43
C SER A 37 -2.29 53.01 -20.13
N GLU A 38 -3.32 53.51 -20.80
CA GLU A 38 -4.67 52.95 -20.76
C GLU A 38 -4.93 52.08 -21.99
N ILE A 39 -5.64 50.94 -21.80
CA ILE A 39 -6.06 50.09 -22.91
C ILE A 39 -7.27 50.73 -23.61
N VAL A 40 -7.10 51.10 -24.86
CA VAL A 40 -8.13 51.75 -25.66
C VAL A 40 -8.89 50.71 -26.51
N SER A 41 -8.17 49.71 -26.98
CA SER A 41 -8.75 48.66 -27.82
C SER A 41 -8.01 47.35 -27.69
N THR A 42 -8.73 46.26 -27.67
CA THR A 42 -8.21 44.90 -27.80
C THR A 42 -8.71 44.30 -29.09
N THR A 43 -7.83 43.69 -29.85
CA THR A 43 -8.15 43.09 -31.14
C THR A 43 -7.68 41.63 -31.17
N ASP A 44 -8.60 40.73 -31.40
CA ASP A 44 -8.37 39.28 -31.48
C ASP A 44 -8.42 38.74 -32.89
N GLU A 45 -8.88 39.55 -33.86
CA GLU A 45 -8.98 39.21 -35.27
C GLU A 45 -7.65 39.39 -35.97
N ALA A 46 -7.23 38.36 -36.73
CA ALA A 46 -6.05 38.45 -37.56
C ALA A 46 -6.27 39.40 -38.72
N GLY A 47 -5.29 40.24 -38.99
CA GLY A 47 -5.40 41.18 -40.11
C GLY A 47 -4.63 42.47 -39.88
N LEU A 48 -4.93 43.46 -40.74
CA LEU A 48 -4.36 44.79 -40.71
C LEU A 48 -5.29 45.72 -39.93
N HIS A 49 -4.78 46.37 -38.89
CA HIS A 49 -5.53 47.25 -38.01
C HIS A 49 -4.88 48.64 -37.96
N PHE A 50 -5.68 49.63 -37.57
CA PHE A 50 -5.23 51.03 -37.52
C PHE A 50 -4.91 51.41 -36.07
N LYS A 51 -3.80 52.15 -35.90
CA LYS A 51 -3.42 52.83 -34.63
C LYS A 51 -3.00 54.28 -34.90
N ILE A 52 -3.12 55.13 -33.90
CA ILE A 52 -2.61 56.52 -33.99
C ILE A 52 -1.09 56.47 -33.82
N PRO A 53 -0.34 56.86 -34.86
CA PRO A 53 1.12 56.86 -34.79
C PRO A 53 1.63 57.80 -33.70
N PHE A 54 2.75 57.44 -33.08
CA PHE A 54 3.44 58.18 -32.02
C PHE A 54 2.73 58.18 -30.63
N ILE A 55 1.40 58.00 -30.57
CA ILE A 55 0.63 58.04 -29.33
C ILE A 55 0.31 56.60 -28.90
N ASP A 56 -0.15 55.75 -29.83
CA ASP A 56 -0.58 54.42 -29.52
C ASP A 56 0.59 53.41 -29.55
N LYS A 57 0.75 52.64 -28.47
CA LYS A 57 1.65 51.50 -28.38
C LYS A 57 0.84 50.22 -28.53
N VAL A 58 1.32 49.24 -29.28
CA VAL A 58 0.71 47.94 -29.45
C VAL A 58 1.54 46.92 -28.70
N GLN A 59 0.88 46.13 -27.87
CA GLN A 59 1.47 44.97 -27.19
C GLN A 59 0.73 43.72 -27.62
N TYR A 60 1.48 42.68 -27.99
CA TYR A 60 0.96 41.42 -28.45
C TYR A 60 0.98 40.39 -27.33
N PHE A 61 -0.07 39.60 -27.23
CA PHE A 61 -0.22 38.49 -26.29
C PHE A 61 -0.46 37.20 -27.09
N SER A 62 0.21 36.12 -26.74
CA SER A 62 0.02 34.80 -27.36
C SER A 62 -1.31 34.21 -26.96
N LYS A 63 -2.09 33.71 -27.91
CA LYS A 63 -3.28 32.86 -27.69
C LYS A 63 -2.92 31.39 -27.54
N ALA A 64 -1.69 31.02 -27.89
CA ALA A 64 -1.24 29.65 -27.81
C ALA A 64 -1.15 29.19 -26.36
N THR A 65 -1.51 27.95 -26.15
CA THR A 65 -1.32 27.27 -24.86
C THR A 65 0.16 27.28 -24.46
N GLN A 66 0.44 27.79 -23.28
CA GLN A 66 1.77 27.89 -22.70
C GLN A 66 1.95 26.77 -21.66
N PHE A 67 3.14 26.21 -21.64
CA PHE A 67 3.57 25.24 -20.65
C PHE A 67 4.34 25.98 -19.55
N TYR A 68 3.93 25.75 -18.30
CA TYR A 68 4.66 26.24 -17.14
C TYR A 68 4.97 25.09 -16.19
N ASP A 69 6.25 24.87 -15.96
CA ASP A 69 6.74 23.87 -15.03
C ASP A 69 6.84 24.48 -13.63
N ILE A 70 5.99 24.01 -12.71
CA ILE A 70 5.94 24.55 -11.35
C ILE A 70 7.06 23.91 -10.53
N PRO A 71 7.83 24.70 -9.79
CA PRO A 71 8.85 24.17 -8.89
C PRO A 71 8.25 23.16 -7.90
N PRO A 72 8.95 22.04 -7.62
CA PRO A 72 8.48 21.04 -6.67
C PRO A 72 8.13 21.67 -5.31
N SER A 73 6.96 21.37 -4.79
CA SER A 73 6.44 21.96 -3.56
C SER A 73 6.15 20.88 -2.52
N GLU A 74 6.46 21.18 -1.25
CA GLU A 74 6.11 20.29 -0.15
C GLU A 74 4.67 20.52 0.31
N VAL A 75 3.91 19.44 0.41
CA VAL A 75 2.52 19.41 0.87
C VAL A 75 2.35 18.41 1.99
N LEU A 76 1.42 18.70 2.90
CA LEU A 76 1.10 17.82 4.03
C LEU A 76 -0.18 17.04 3.72
N THR A 77 -0.13 15.73 3.87
CA THR A 77 -1.27 14.83 3.74
C THR A 77 -2.15 14.82 5.00
N SER A 78 -3.33 14.18 4.94
CA SER A 78 -4.26 14.08 6.08
C SER A 78 -3.66 13.35 7.28
N ASP A 79 -2.76 12.39 7.04
CA ASP A 79 -2.01 11.64 8.05
C ASP A 79 -0.71 12.33 8.49
N LYS A 80 -0.58 13.65 8.16
CA LYS A 80 0.55 14.51 8.56
C LYS A 80 1.91 14.04 8.03
N GLN A 81 1.93 13.41 6.88
CA GLN A 81 3.16 13.08 6.17
C GLN A 81 3.50 14.18 5.18
N ASN A 82 4.75 14.61 5.13
CA ASN A 82 5.23 15.53 4.10
C ASN A 82 5.47 14.75 2.81
N MET A 83 4.99 15.30 1.71
CA MET A 83 5.24 14.81 0.36
C MET A 83 5.67 15.96 -0.54
N THR A 84 6.58 15.70 -1.45
CA THR A 84 6.98 16.65 -2.50
C THR A 84 6.16 16.34 -3.75
N VAL A 85 5.47 17.34 -4.27
CA VAL A 85 4.66 17.25 -5.47
C VAL A 85 5.31 18.05 -6.58
N ASP A 86 5.57 17.41 -7.69
CA ASP A 86 6.08 18.02 -8.92
C ASP A 86 4.96 18.03 -9.96
N CYS A 87 4.63 19.20 -10.51
CA CYS A 87 3.51 19.38 -11.43
C CYS A 87 3.79 20.46 -12.47
N TYR A 88 2.99 20.43 -13.55
CA TYR A 88 2.99 21.46 -14.58
C TYR A 88 1.57 21.90 -14.91
N ILE A 89 1.46 23.07 -15.51
CA ILE A 89 0.21 23.66 -15.95
C ILE A 89 0.25 23.96 -17.44
N LEU A 90 -0.86 23.69 -18.10
CA LEU A 90 -1.14 24.17 -19.43
C LEU A 90 -2.15 25.32 -19.33
N TRP A 91 -1.74 26.49 -19.77
CA TRP A 91 -2.54 27.70 -19.62
C TRP A 91 -2.46 28.61 -20.84
N LYS A 92 -3.47 29.44 -21.05
CA LYS A 92 -3.50 30.45 -22.09
C LYS A 92 -4.10 31.75 -21.57
N ILE A 93 -3.85 32.83 -22.29
CA ILE A 93 -4.44 34.15 -22.03
C ILE A 93 -5.82 34.18 -22.70
N ALA A 94 -6.89 34.12 -21.88
CA ALA A 94 -8.26 34.20 -22.38
C ALA A 94 -8.74 35.65 -22.56
N ASP A 95 -8.40 36.53 -21.63
CA ASP A 95 -8.71 37.96 -21.71
C ASP A 95 -7.43 38.79 -21.59
N PRO A 96 -6.85 39.25 -22.71
CA PRO A 96 -5.61 40.08 -22.71
C PRO A 96 -5.76 41.36 -21.96
N GLN A 97 -6.94 41.97 -21.93
CA GLN A 97 -7.20 43.24 -21.23
C GLN A 97 -7.14 43.04 -19.70
N GLN A 98 -7.86 42.01 -19.21
CA GLN A 98 -7.85 41.68 -17.79
C GLN A 98 -6.48 41.19 -17.35
N PHE A 99 -5.81 40.37 -18.16
CA PHE A 99 -4.45 39.91 -17.93
C PHE A 99 -3.47 41.04 -17.74
N TYR A 100 -3.47 42.01 -18.65
CA TYR A 100 -2.55 43.15 -18.55
C TYR A 100 -2.83 44.04 -17.33
N ARG A 101 -4.10 44.28 -17.03
CA ARG A 101 -4.50 45.10 -15.87
C ARG A 101 -4.07 44.46 -14.56
N ALA A 102 -4.23 43.15 -14.45
CA ALA A 102 -3.97 42.43 -13.21
C ALA A 102 -2.49 42.06 -13.02
N LEU A 103 -1.84 41.60 -14.09
CA LEU A 103 -0.51 41.00 -14.00
C LEU A 103 0.54 41.75 -14.87
N GLY A 104 0.16 42.12 -16.06
CA GLY A 104 0.98 42.88 -16.99
C GLY A 104 2.04 42.08 -17.75
N THR A 105 2.59 41.03 -17.17
CA THR A 105 3.66 40.21 -17.77
C THR A 105 3.44 38.72 -17.51
N THR A 106 3.98 37.86 -18.42
CA THR A 106 3.92 36.40 -18.27
C THR A 106 4.62 35.93 -17.00
N ALA A 107 5.76 36.50 -16.64
CA ALA A 107 6.47 36.13 -15.41
C ALA A 107 5.61 36.31 -14.15
N LYS A 108 4.87 37.41 -14.05
CA LYS A 108 3.94 37.62 -12.91
C LYS A 108 2.74 36.67 -12.98
N ALA A 109 2.34 36.23 -14.18
CA ALA A 109 1.30 35.25 -14.34
C ALA A 109 1.76 33.88 -13.81
N GLU A 110 2.97 33.47 -14.14
CA GLU A 110 3.61 32.27 -13.65
C GLU A 110 3.73 32.27 -12.11
N ASP A 111 4.23 33.36 -11.51
CA ASP A 111 4.28 33.52 -10.06
C ASP A 111 2.88 33.39 -9.41
N ARG A 112 1.86 33.91 -10.08
CA ARG A 112 0.49 33.87 -9.57
C ARG A 112 -0.13 32.49 -9.71
N LEU A 113 0.11 31.82 -10.85
CA LEU A 113 -0.31 30.44 -11.09
C LEU A 113 0.34 29.48 -10.10
N ASP A 114 1.62 29.68 -9.79
CA ASP A 114 2.32 28.92 -8.75
C ASP A 114 1.59 29.01 -7.40
N ALA A 115 1.31 30.23 -6.93
CA ALA A 115 0.60 30.42 -5.66
C ALA A 115 -0.81 29.81 -5.62
N ILE A 116 -1.56 29.92 -6.72
CA ILE A 116 -2.92 29.37 -6.83
C ILE A 116 -2.84 27.83 -6.83
N THR A 117 -1.94 27.27 -7.62
CA THR A 117 -1.78 25.81 -7.75
C THR A 117 -1.28 25.20 -6.46
N TYR A 118 -0.29 25.82 -5.80
CA TYR A 118 0.17 25.36 -4.48
C TYR A 118 -0.99 25.30 -3.47
N SER A 119 -1.84 26.35 -3.44
CA SER A 119 -3.00 26.38 -2.56
C SER A 119 -4.04 25.30 -2.89
N ALA A 120 -4.26 25.01 -4.17
CA ALA A 120 -5.16 23.96 -4.63
C ALA A 120 -4.61 22.57 -4.30
N LEU A 121 -3.33 22.33 -4.58
CA LEU A 121 -2.62 21.09 -4.22
C LEU A 121 -2.67 20.83 -2.72
N LYS A 122 -2.34 21.83 -1.91
CA LYS A 122 -2.37 21.71 -0.45
C LYS A 122 -3.76 21.32 0.07
N ARG A 123 -4.81 21.90 -0.50
CA ARG A 123 -6.20 21.55 -0.14
C ARG A 123 -6.60 20.14 -0.59
N ALA A 124 -6.18 19.72 -1.77
CA ALA A 124 -6.47 18.40 -2.30
C ALA A 124 -5.72 17.32 -1.51
N MET A 125 -4.41 17.49 -1.35
CA MET A 125 -3.55 16.53 -0.64
C MET A 125 -3.86 16.43 0.86
N GLY A 126 -4.27 17.52 1.50
CA GLY A 126 -4.67 17.52 2.90
C GLY A 126 -5.92 16.68 3.22
N LYS A 127 -6.66 16.22 2.22
CA LYS A 127 -7.80 15.29 2.37
C LYS A 127 -7.43 13.83 2.18
N LEU A 128 -6.27 13.54 1.61
CA LEU A 128 -5.81 12.20 1.22
C LEU A 128 -4.74 11.72 2.19
N ALA A 129 -4.77 10.41 2.53
CA ALA A 129 -3.68 9.79 3.25
C ALA A 129 -2.54 9.43 2.28
N GLN A 130 -1.31 9.37 2.79
CA GLN A 130 -0.14 9.00 1.98
C GLN A 130 -0.32 7.63 1.30
N ALA A 131 -0.90 6.66 2.01
CA ALA A 131 -1.16 5.34 1.47
C ALA A 131 -2.12 5.37 0.28
N ASP A 132 -3.13 6.25 0.29
CA ASP A 132 -4.10 6.39 -0.80
C ASP A 132 -3.41 6.96 -2.06
N ILE A 133 -2.47 7.89 -1.89
CA ILE A 133 -1.72 8.49 -2.99
C ILE A 133 -0.75 7.48 -3.63
N ILE A 134 -0.07 6.68 -2.80
CA ILE A 134 0.93 5.70 -3.28
C ILE A 134 0.25 4.48 -3.90
N ASN A 135 -0.85 3.99 -3.31
CA ASN A 135 -1.56 2.79 -3.73
C ASN A 135 -2.66 3.06 -4.78
N MET A 136 -2.67 4.24 -5.39
CA MET A 136 -3.62 4.58 -6.45
C MET A 136 -3.37 3.75 -7.71
N GLU A 137 -3.73 2.47 -7.67
CA GLU A 137 -3.81 1.61 -8.86
C GLU A 137 -5.01 1.99 -9.74
N ASP A 138 -6.04 2.59 -9.13
CA ASP A 138 -7.25 3.00 -9.83
C ASP A 138 -7.06 4.36 -10.51
N GLY A 139 -6.86 4.32 -11.83
CA GLY A 139 -6.69 5.52 -12.65
C GLY A 139 -7.88 6.48 -12.60
N ALA A 140 -9.08 6.00 -12.25
CA ALA A 140 -10.29 6.79 -12.17
C ALA A 140 -10.23 7.80 -10.99
N LEU A 141 -9.87 7.34 -9.81
CA LEU A 141 -9.73 8.21 -8.62
C LEU A 141 -8.62 9.26 -8.81
N ARG A 142 -7.53 8.86 -9.45
CA ARG A 142 -6.43 9.78 -9.78
C ARG A 142 -6.90 10.89 -10.71
N ASN A 143 -7.65 10.55 -11.75
CA ASN A 143 -8.17 11.52 -12.70
C ASN A 143 -9.17 12.48 -12.04
N GLU A 144 -10.04 12.00 -11.17
CA GLU A 144 -10.99 12.85 -10.41
C GLU A 144 -10.26 13.91 -9.56
N ILE A 145 -9.17 13.51 -8.90
CA ILE A 145 -8.36 14.44 -8.11
C ILE A 145 -7.69 15.49 -9.00
N TYR A 146 -7.13 15.08 -10.13
CA TYR A 146 -6.47 16.00 -11.06
C TYR A 146 -7.47 16.99 -11.67
N GLU A 147 -8.64 16.50 -12.07
CA GLU A 147 -9.71 17.34 -12.59
C GLU A 147 -10.23 18.33 -11.54
N GLY A 148 -10.40 17.89 -10.29
CA GLY A 148 -10.75 18.77 -9.17
C GLY A 148 -9.72 19.85 -8.88
N ILE A 149 -8.43 19.55 -9.02
CA ILE A 149 -7.34 20.53 -8.90
C ILE A 149 -7.39 21.50 -10.07
N ALA A 150 -7.51 21.01 -11.30
CA ALA A 150 -7.56 21.84 -12.52
C ALA A 150 -8.74 22.83 -12.47
N ILE A 151 -9.93 22.39 -12.10
CA ILE A 151 -11.11 23.24 -11.91
C ILE A 151 -10.83 24.35 -10.87
N THR A 152 -10.30 23.97 -9.73
CA THR A 152 -10.00 24.94 -8.65
C THR A 152 -8.95 25.96 -9.06
N VAL A 153 -7.93 25.53 -9.80
CA VAL A 153 -6.89 26.41 -10.32
C VAL A 153 -7.44 27.34 -11.39
N ASN A 154 -8.26 26.81 -12.29
CA ASN A 154 -8.91 27.59 -13.35
C ASN A 154 -9.84 28.68 -12.78
N GLU A 155 -10.66 28.34 -11.79
CA GLU A 155 -11.49 29.33 -11.07
C GLU A 155 -10.67 30.44 -10.43
N GLY A 156 -9.55 30.09 -9.82
CA GLY A 156 -8.62 31.06 -9.24
C GLY A 156 -7.89 31.93 -10.26
N ALA A 157 -7.59 31.37 -11.44
CA ALA A 157 -6.88 32.05 -12.52
C ALA A 157 -7.78 32.95 -13.39
N ALA A 158 -9.08 32.63 -13.48
CA ALA A 158 -10.05 33.38 -14.27
C ALA A 158 -10.11 34.85 -13.91
N ALA A 159 -9.94 35.21 -12.63
CA ALA A 159 -9.89 36.60 -12.15
C ALA A 159 -8.72 37.41 -12.74
N TYR A 160 -7.75 36.77 -13.36
CA TYR A 160 -6.57 37.37 -13.96
C TYR A 160 -6.59 37.33 -15.50
N GLY A 161 -7.71 36.91 -16.10
CA GLY A 161 -7.82 36.75 -17.55
C GLY A 161 -7.05 35.54 -18.10
N ILE A 162 -6.76 34.56 -17.24
CA ILE A 162 -6.06 33.33 -17.58
C ILE A 162 -7.06 32.17 -17.59
N GLU A 163 -6.97 31.32 -18.59
CA GLU A 163 -7.66 30.05 -18.66
C GLU A 163 -6.64 28.92 -18.50
N VAL A 164 -6.87 28.06 -17.51
CA VAL A 164 -6.06 26.88 -17.26
C VAL A 164 -6.75 25.70 -17.93
N GLU A 165 -6.09 25.12 -18.92
CA GLU A 165 -6.61 23.97 -19.67
C GLU A 165 -6.41 22.67 -18.92
N ASP A 166 -5.23 22.50 -18.29
CA ASP A 166 -4.92 21.27 -17.54
C ASP A 166 -3.86 21.52 -16.48
N VAL A 167 -3.92 20.70 -15.41
CA VAL A 167 -2.92 20.60 -14.35
C VAL A 167 -2.53 19.15 -14.19
N LYS A 168 -1.28 18.82 -14.45
CA LYS A 168 -0.78 17.43 -14.32
C LYS A 168 0.30 17.34 -13.28
N ILE A 169 0.18 16.34 -12.45
CA ILE A 169 1.21 15.97 -11.49
C ILE A 169 2.15 14.98 -12.18
N LYS A 170 3.43 15.33 -12.24
CA LYS A 170 4.49 14.51 -12.82
C LYS A 170 4.91 13.41 -11.85
N GLN A 171 5.08 13.80 -10.59
CA GLN A 171 5.67 12.93 -9.58
C GLN A 171 5.23 13.31 -8.17
N PHE A 172 5.07 12.27 -7.34
CA PHE A 172 4.95 12.38 -5.90
C PHE A 172 6.17 11.75 -5.27
N ASP A 173 6.91 12.52 -4.50
CA ASP A 173 8.10 12.06 -3.78
C ASP A 173 7.97 12.22 -2.28
N LEU A 174 8.73 11.41 -1.57
CA LEU A 174 8.96 11.62 -0.14
C LEU A 174 10.16 12.57 0.01
N PRO A 175 10.09 13.55 0.90
CA PRO A 175 11.24 14.40 1.20
C PRO A 175 12.45 13.55 1.58
N GLU A 176 13.63 13.85 1.03
CA GLU A 176 14.87 13.10 1.29
C GLU A 176 15.18 12.97 2.79
N SER A 177 14.85 13.99 3.57
CA SER A 177 15.03 14.01 5.02
C SER A 177 14.29 12.88 5.76
N ASN A 178 13.15 12.44 5.22
CA ASN A 178 12.28 11.44 5.85
C ASN A 178 12.39 10.04 5.20
N LEU A 179 12.98 9.97 4.00
CA LEU A 179 13.03 8.75 3.17
C LEU A 179 13.57 7.55 3.95
N ASN A 180 14.72 7.73 4.63
CA ASN A 180 15.35 6.67 5.43
C ASN A 180 14.52 6.23 6.65
N ALA A 181 13.75 7.14 7.25
CA ALA A 181 12.87 6.82 8.38
C ALA A 181 11.66 6.03 7.91
N VAL A 182 11.07 6.42 6.77
CA VAL A 182 9.93 5.71 6.15
C VAL A 182 10.34 4.32 5.70
N TYR A 183 11.48 4.16 5.03
CA TYR A 183 11.97 2.84 4.63
C TYR A 183 12.20 1.92 5.83
N ARG A 184 12.82 2.41 6.91
CA ARG A 184 13.02 1.62 8.14
C ARG A 184 11.69 1.20 8.76
N ARG A 185 10.69 2.10 8.78
CA ARG A 185 9.34 1.77 9.26
C ARG A 185 8.68 0.71 8.39
N MET A 186 8.71 0.87 7.06
CA MET A 186 8.14 -0.12 6.13
C MET A 186 8.80 -1.50 6.26
N ILE A 187 10.14 -1.54 6.39
CA ILE A 187 10.88 -2.79 6.63
C ILE A 187 10.43 -3.41 7.96
N SER A 188 10.31 -2.62 9.03
CA SER A 188 9.85 -3.10 10.34
C SER A 188 8.42 -3.64 10.28
N GLU A 189 7.50 -2.94 9.64
CA GLU A 189 6.11 -3.38 9.44
C GLU A 189 6.04 -4.68 8.64
N ARG A 190 6.83 -4.80 7.56
CA ARG A 190 6.90 -6.03 6.76
C ARG A 190 7.48 -7.21 7.54
N ASN A 191 8.51 -6.96 8.34
CA ASN A 191 9.08 -7.99 9.22
C ASN A 191 8.06 -8.45 10.28
N GLN A 192 7.34 -7.52 10.91
CA GLN A 192 6.27 -7.86 11.85
C GLN A 192 5.16 -8.68 11.20
N MET A 193 4.74 -8.34 9.96
CA MET A 193 3.78 -9.16 9.21
C MET A 193 4.32 -10.56 8.93
N ALA A 194 5.57 -10.67 8.50
CA ALA A 194 6.21 -11.96 8.22
C ALA A 194 6.31 -12.82 9.48
N GLU A 195 6.72 -12.23 10.62
CA GLU A 195 6.75 -12.93 11.91
C GLU A 195 5.35 -13.39 12.34
N LYS A 196 4.35 -12.53 12.16
CA LYS A 196 2.95 -12.90 12.45
C LYS A 196 2.49 -14.08 11.61
N PHE A 197 2.68 -14.05 10.30
CA PHE A 197 2.31 -15.18 9.43
C PHE A 197 3.08 -16.46 9.78
N THR A 198 4.35 -16.35 10.13
CA THR A 198 5.16 -17.49 10.58
C THR A 198 4.62 -18.05 11.90
N ALA A 199 4.29 -17.19 12.87
CA ALA A 199 3.71 -17.60 14.14
C ALA A 199 2.32 -18.25 13.97
N ASP A 200 1.47 -17.67 13.14
CA ASP A 200 0.15 -18.22 12.82
C ASP A 200 0.27 -19.60 12.12
N GLY A 201 1.19 -19.73 11.16
CA GLY A 201 1.49 -20.98 10.48
C GLY A 201 2.01 -22.07 11.44
N ASN A 202 2.94 -21.71 12.34
CA ASN A 202 3.45 -22.63 13.36
C ASN A 202 2.36 -23.05 14.36
N LYS A 203 1.50 -22.12 14.76
CA LYS A 203 0.34 -22.43 15.60
C LYS A 203 -0.57 -23.45 14.92
N GLU A 204 -0.89 -23.25 13.64
CA GLU A 204 -1.79 -24.15 12.91
C GLU A 204 -1.15 -25.53 12.69
N ALA A 205 0.14 -25.57 12.37
CA ALA A 205 0.89 -26.81 12.28
C ALA A 205 0.88 -27.59 13.62
N ASN A 206 1.12 -26.91 14.75
CA ASN A 206 1.08 -27.53 16.06
C ASN A 206 -0.32 -28.05 16.44
N LEU A 207 -1.38 -27.34 16.04
CA LEU A 207 -2.76 -27.82 16.26
C LEU A 207 -3.01 -29.13 15.50
N ILE A 208 -2.57 -29.22 14.24
CA ILE A 208 -2.69 -30.44 13.42
C ILE A 208 -1.89 -31.58 14.03
N ILE A 209 -0.63 -31.33 14.43
CA ILE A 209 0.22 -32.34 15.07
C ILE A 209 -0.43 -32.86 16.34
N ASN A 210 -0.88 -31.97 17.23
CA ASN A 210 -1.51 -32.36 18.49
C ASN A 210 -2.80 -33.15 18.27
N GLU A 211 -3.61 -32.85 17.27
CA GLU A 211 -4.82 -33.59 16.94
C GLU A 211 -4.49 -35.00 16.39
N VAL A 212 -3.45 -35.09 15.57
CA VAL A 212 -2.94 -36.39 15.06
C VAL A 212 -2.40 -37.23 16.22
N ASP A 213 -1.53 -36.65 17.07
CA ASP A 213 -0.94 -37.34 18.23
C ASP A 213 -2.03 -37.85 19.20
N LYS A 214 -3.02 -37.01 19.45
CA LYS A 214 -4.19 -37.37 20.26
C LYS A 214 -4.93 -38.56 19.64
N THR A 215 -5.19 -38.54 18.32
CA THR A 215 -5.89 -39.58 17.62
C THR A 215 -5.09 -40.91 17.64
N VAL A 216 -3.78 -40.84 17.42
CA VAL A 216 -2.86 -41.97 17.51
C VAL A 216 -2.87 -42.57 18.90
N ASN A 217 -2.71 -41.75 19.94
CA ASN A 217 -2.71 -42.21 21.34
C ASN A 217 -4.05 -42.87 21.74
N ILE A 218 -5.17 -42.29 21.33
CA ILE A 218 -6.50 -42.90 21.56
C ILE A 218 -6.60 -44.24 20.85
N THR A 219 -6.12 -44.33 19.58
CA THR A 219 -6.18 -45.59 18.81
C THR A 219 -5.31 -46.66 19.46
N ILE A 220 -4.10 -46.33 19.87
CA ILE A 220 -3.18 -47.25 20.56
C ILE A 220 -3.81 -47.72 21.89
N SER A 221 -4.28 -46.78 22.72
CA SER A 221 -4.89 -47.14 24.01
C SER A 221 -6.12 -48.01 23.87
N ASN A 222 -6.96 -47.76 22.85
CA ASN A 222 -8.12 -48.61 22.57
C ASN A 222 -7.68 -50.02 22.12
N ALA A 223 -6.65 -50.10 21.27
CA ALA A 223 -6.13 -51.41 20.83
C ALA A 223 -5.51 -52.22 21.99
N GLU A 224 -4.77 -51.52 22.88
CA GLU A 224 -4.20 -52.14 24.10
C GLU A 224 -5.31 -52.61 25.04
N ALA A 225 -6.36 -51.81 25.24
CA ALA A 225 -7.49 -52.18 26.06
C ALA A 225 -8.25 -53.41 25.48
N GLU A 226 -8.42 -53.46 24.16
CA GLU A 226 -9.04 -54.59 23.46
C GLU A 226 -8.18 -55.86 23.54
N ALA A 227 -6.86 -55.71 23.35
CA ALA A 227 -5.92 -56.81 23.53
C ALA A 227 -5.94 -57.33 24.97
N ALA A 228 -5.91 -56.49 25.97
CA ALA A 228 -6.01 -56.87 27.37
C ALA A 228 -7.31 -57.57 27.67
N LYS A 229 -8.44 -57.15 27.10
CA LYS A 229 -9.75 -57.80 27.22
C LYS A 229 -9.73 -59.18 26.63
N LEU A 230 -9.21 -59.37 25.41
CA LEU A 230 -9.07 -60.66 24.77
C LEU A 230 -8.18 -61.61 25.57
N VAL A 231 -7.06 -61.11 26.09
CA VAL A 231 -6.20 -61.93 26.99
C VAL A 231 -6.96 -62.36 28.25
N ALA A 232 -7.66 -61.42 28.91
CA ALA A 232 -8.44 -61.74 30.08
C ALA A 232 -9.59 -62.72 29.82
N GLU A 233 -10.27 -62.61 28.68
CA GLU A 233 -11.28 -63.57 28.24
C GLU A 233 -10.66 -64.97 27.98
N GLY A 234 -9.48 -65.00 27.36
CA GLY A 234 -8.73 -66.22 27.13
C GLY A 234 -8.29 -66.90 28.47
N GLU A 235 -7.79 -66.10 29.40
CA GLU A 235 -7.42 -66.59 30.75
C GLU A 235 -8.63 -67.09 31.52
N ALA A 236 -9.76 -66.37 31.46
CA ALA A 236 -11.00 -66.82 32.08
C ALA A 236 -11.50 -68.17 31.55
N GLU A 237 -11.45 -68.33 30.21
CA GLU A 237 -11.84 -69.61 29.53
C GLU A 237 -10.85 -70.74 29.88
N TYR A 238 -9.54 -70.41 29.91
CA TYR A 238 -8.52 -71.36 30.36
C TYR A 238 -8.77 -71.78 31.80
N MET A 239 -9.04 -70.86 32.70
CA MET A 239 -9.39 -71.26 34.10
C MET A 239 -10.68 -72.02 34.23
N ARG A 240 -11.69 -71.71 33.40
CA ARG A 240 -12.93 -72.48 33.34
C ARG A 240 -12.70 -73.97 32.89
N MET A 241 -11.89 -74.15 31.85
CA MET A 241 -11.53 -75.48 31.38
C MET A 241 -10.71 -76.27 32.43
N LEU A 242 -9.81 -75.62 33.09
CA LEU A 242 -9.02 -76.18 34.20
C LEU A 242 -9.92 -76.59 35.36
N ALA A 243 -10.88 -75.81 35.77
CA ALA A 243 -11.83 -76.12 36.85
C ALA A 243 -12.67 -77.29 36.51
N GLU A 244 -13.10 -77.48 35.24
CA GLU A 244 -13.80 -78.63 34.72
C GLU A 244 -12.93 -79.89 34.69
N ALA A 245 -11.67 -79.77 34.30
CA ALA A 245 -10.74 -80.90 34.19
C ALA A 245 -10.28 -81.42 35.58
N TYR A 246 -10.16 -80.54 36.55
CA TYR A 246 -9.64 -80.81 37.88
C TYR A 246 -10.77 -80.77 38.95
N ASN A 247 -11.89 -81.36 38.69
CA ASN A 247 -13.08 -81.35 39.60
C ASN A 247 -13.03 -82.35 40.75
N SER A 248 -11.97 -83.22 40.89
CA SER A 248 -11.74 -84.10 42.00
C SER A 248 -10.61 -83.57 42.91
N GLN A 249 -10.64 -83.94 44.22
CA GLN A 249 -9.65 -83.42 45.21
C GLN A 249 -8.22 -83.80 44.83
N GLU A 250 -7.97 -85.02 44.42
CA GLU A 250 -6.63 -85.49 43.99
C GLU A 250 -6.04 -84.67 42.79
N LYS A 251 -6.90 -84.35 41.81
CA LYS A 251 -6.52 -83.53 40.66
C LYS A 251 -6.27 -82.11 41.03
N LYS A 252 -7.00 -81.54 42.02
CA LYS A 252 -6.84 -80.23 42.55
C LYS A 252 -5.52 -80.03 43.28
N ASP A 253 -5.16 -81.01 44.13
CA ASP A 253 -3.91 -80.99 44.88
C ASP A 253 -2.71 -81.07 43.90
N PHE A 254 -2.81 -81.81 42.82
CA PHE A 254 -1.80 -81.88 41.76
C PHE A 254 -1.66 -80.50 41.00
N TYR A 255 -2.78 -79.87 40.70
CA TYR A 255 -2.78 -78.59 40.00
C TYR A 255 -2.17 -77.49 40.88
N GLU A 256 -2.49 -77.40 42.18
CA GLU A 256 -1.90 -76.52 43.16
C GLU A 256 -0.37 -76.69 43.26
N PHE A 257 0.08 -77.96 43.13
CA PHE A 257 1.49 -78.28 43.07
C PHE A 257 2.18 -77.71 41.82
N ILE A 258 1.57 -77.89 40.64
CA ILE A 258 2.11 -77.33 39.36
C ILE A 258 2.12 -75.84 39.40
N LEU A 259 1.06 -75.16 39.87
CA LEU A 259 1.04 -73.70 40.02
C LEU A 259 2.15 -73.17 40.96
N ALA A 260 2.41 -73.89 42.07
CA ALA A 260 3.47 -73.55 42.98
C ALA A 260 4.86 -73.68 42.36
N LEU A 261 5.06 -74.71 41.50
CA LEU A 261 6.28 -74.86 40.70
C LEU A 261 6.47 -73.75 39.65
N ASP A 262 5.42 -73.38 38.93
CA ASP A 262 5.47 -72.32 37.94
C ASP A 262 5.76 -70.98 38.61
N ALA A 263 5.12 -70.67 39.77
CA ALA A 263 5.40 -69.49 40.54
C ALA A 263 6.85 -69.44 41.04
N LEU A 264 7.41 -70.59 41.46
CA LEU A 264 8.79 -70.70 41.82
C LEU A 264 9.72 -70.44 40.64
N GLN A 265 9.42 -71.07 39.51
CA GLN A 265 10.19 -70.85 38.25
C GLN A 265 10.16 -69.36 37.83
N ALA A 266 9.00 -68.74 37.87
CA ALA A 266 8.86 -67.32 37.56
C ALA A 266 9.60 -66.43 38.54
N SER A 267 9.65 -66.77 39.82
CA SER A 267 10.35 -66.03 40.85
C SER A 267 11.88 -66.16 40.75
N LEU A 268 12.36 -67.29 40.19
CA LEU A 268 13.79 -67.54 39.98
C LEU A 268 14.35 -67.01 38.63
N THR A 269 13.49 -66.67 37.72
CA THR A 269 13.91 -66.09 36.41
C THR A 269 14.33 -64.65 36.63
N GLY A 270 15.62 -64.32 36.37
CA GLY A 270 16.23 -62.99 36.45
C GLY A 270 17.55 -63.00 37.21
N GLU A 271 18.41 -62.01 36.95
CA GLU A 271 19.71 -61.90 37.57
C GLU A 271 19.62 -61.51 39.05
N GLU A 272 20.40 -62.16 39.93
CA GLU A 272 20.59 -61.90 41.35
C GLU A 272 19.31 -61.84 42.24
N LYS A 273 18.47 -62.87 42.14
CA LYS A 273 17.31 -63.03 43.05
C LYS A 273 17.57 -64.03 44.14
N THR A 274 17.23 -63.65 45.36
CA THR A 274 17.26 -64.55 46.54
C THR A 274 15.83 -64.83 46.96
N VAL A 275 15.42 -66.06 46.95
CA VAL A 275 14.10 -66.49 47.43
C VAL A 275 14.22 -66.98 48.87
N ILE A 276 13.53 -66.33 49.77
CA ILE A 276 13.42 -66.74 51.19
C ILE A 276 12.12 -67.53 51.32
N LEU A 277 12.25 -68.85 51.62
CA LEU A 277 11.11 -69.74 51.81
C LEU A 277 10.94 -69.97 53.33
N ASP A 278 9.72 -69.77 53.82
CA ASP A 278 9.35 -70.21 55.15
C ASP A 278 9.28 -71.75 55.18
N SER A 279 9.85 -72.36 56.23
CA SER A 279 9.88 -73.81 56.39
C SER A 279 8.49 -74.46 56.50
N GLN A 280 7.46 -73.67 56.76
CA GLN A 280 6.05 -74.10 56.77
C GLN A 280 5.30 -73.87 55.44
N SER A 281 5.94 -73.24 54.45
CA SER A 281 5.33 -73.03 53.14
C SER A 281 5.18 -74.37 52.42
N ALA A 282 4.09 -74.52 51.66
CA ALA A 282 3.83 -75.73 50.85
C ALA A 282 5.01 -76.05 49.93
N LEU A 283 5.67 -75.05 49.37
CA LEU A 283 6.85 -75.14 48.52
C LEU A 283 8.07 -75.68 49.26
N ALA A 284 8.34 -75.18 50.47
CA ALA A 284 9.43 -75.69 51.29
C ALA A 284 9.23 -77.14 51.71
N GLN A 285 8.02 -77.51 52.06
CA GLN A 285 7.64 -78.90 52.38
C GLN A 285 7.83 -79.84 51.23
N ILE A 286 7.46 -79.44 50.02
CA ILE A 286 7.65 -80.22 48.76
C ILE A 286 9.16 -80.36 48.46
N LEU A 287 9.94 -79.27 48.55
CA LEU A 287 11.37 -79.31 48.27
C LEU A 287 12.18 -80.08 49.32
N MET A 288 11.69 -80.20 50.59
CA MET A 288 12.29 -80.94 51.66
C MET A 288 11.85 -82.40 51.70
N GLY A 289 10.97 -82.82 50.74
CA GLY A 289 10.45 -84.16 50.69
C GLY A 289 9.57 -84.57 51.86
N MET A 290 8.97 -83.58 52.58
CA MET A 290 8.14 -83.80 53.75
C MET A 290 6.65 -83.76 53.45
N ALA A 291 6.27 -83.62 52.19
CA ALA A 291 4.89 -83.82 51.75
C ALA A 291 4.65 -85.32 51.44
N GLY A 292 4.25 -86.06 52.47
CA GLY A 292 3.78 -87.42 52.36
C GLY A 292 2.33 -87.52 52.78
#